data_f02873d4d96153eeb7d3032e112fbdff
#
_entry.id   f02873d4d96153eeb7d3032e112fbdff
#
_cell.length_a   1.000
_cell.length_b   1.000
_cell.length_c   1.000
_cell.angle_alpha   90.00
_cell.angle_beta   90.00
_cell.angle_gamma   90.00
#
_symmetry.space_group_name_H-M   'P 1'
#
loop_
_entity.id
_entity.type
_entity.pdbx_description
1 polymer ?
#
loop_
_entity_poly.entity_id
_entity_poly.type
_entity_poly.pdbx_seq_one_letter_code
_entity_poly.pdbx_strand_id
1 'polypeptide(L)'
;MKQTLLVIGGGLNVLFGLLHIWLGWQFHRATHLAPDDRALMEMLNVGAILFVFFFAYASFFCKREMLTTGLGKAVLVLILLMYLSRAIEEVILSPAFSIVIFATCLLVVGVYLAAILWKGEAATWS
;
A
#
# COMPACT_ATOMS: atom_id res chain seq x y z
N MET A 1 14.72 12.84 -7.15
CA MET A 1 14.52 12.12 -5.86
C MET A 1 13.06 11.74 -5.59
N LYS A 2 12.09 12.66 -5.74
CA LYS A 2 10.66 12.32 -5.56
C LYS A 2 10.19 11.21 -6.49
N GLN A 3 10.56 11.24 -7.77
CA GLN A 3 10.20 10.18 -8.72
C GLN A 3 10.81 8.84 -8.33
N THR A 4 12.05 8.85 -7.87
CA THR A 4 12.72 7.63 -7.41
C THR A 4 11.99 7.04 -6.20
N LEU A 5 11.56 7.90 -5.25
CA LEU A 5 10.77 7.45 -4.10
C LEU A 5 9.44 6.84 -4.53
N LEU A 6 8.76 7.42 -5.52
CA LEU A 6 7.52 6.84 -6.05
C LEU A 6 7.76 5.50 -6.74
N VAL A 7 8.86 5.34 -7.46
CA VAL A 7 9.22 4.05 -8.07
C VAL A 7 9.48 3.00 -6.99
N ILE A 8 10.20 3.36 -5.93
CA ILE A 8 10.42 2.46 -4.79
C ILE A 8 9.10 2.09 -4.13
N GLY A 9 8.23 3.09 -3.89
CA GLY A 9 6.90 2.87 -3.33
C GLY A 9 6.05 1.95 -4.22
N GLY A 10 6.09 2.17 -5.53
CA GLY A 10 5.42 1.31 -6.51
C GLY A 10 5.91 -0.14 -6.44
N GLY A 11 7.22 -0.34 -6.34
CA GLY A 11 7.81 -1.67 -6.17
C GLY A 11 7.34 -2.36 -4.89
N LEU A 12 7.29 -1.62 -3.79
CA LEU A 12 6.76 -2.12 -2.52
C LEU A 12 5.29 -2.50 -2.64
N ASN A 13 4.48 -1.69 -3.36
CA ASN A 13 3.08 -2.03 -3.62
C ASN A 13 2.94 -3.32 -4.44
N VAL A 14 3.79 -3.54 -5.43
CA VAL A 14 3.80 -4.80 -6.19
C VAL A 14 4.08 -5.98 -5.27
N LEU A 15 5.07 -5.85 -4.39
CA LEU A 15 5.39 -6.91 -3.42
C LEU A 15 4.20 -7.19 -2.49
N PHE A 16 3.53 -6.15 -2.00
CA PHE A 16 2.31 -6.32 -1.19
C PHE A 16 1.18 -6.95 -1.99
N GLY A 17 1.02 -6.60 -3.27
CA GLY A 17 0.05 -7.22 -4.15
C GLY A 17 0.28 -8.71 -4.31
N LEU A 18 1.52 -9.12 -4.52
CA LEU A 18 1.89 -10.54 -4.61
C LEU A 18 1.64 -11.25 -3.28
N LEU A 19 1.95 -10.61 -2.15
CA LEU A 19 1.66 -11.14 -0.82
C LEU A 19 0.16 -11.35 -0.63
N HIS A 20 -0.68 -10.40 -1.05
CA HIS A 20 -2.13 -10.53 -0.94
C HIS A 20 -2.70 -11.63 -1.85
N ILE A 21 -2.12 -11.85 -3.02
CA ILE A 21 -2.50 -12.99 -3.86
C ILE A 21 -2.19 -14.30 -3.14
N TRP A 22 -1.01 -14.41 -2.53
CA TRP A 22 -0.65 -15.57 -1.73
C TRP A 22 -1.58 -15.75 -0.52
N LEU A 23 -1.92 -14.68 0.19
CA LEU A 23 -2.87 -14.71 1.30
C LEU A 23 -4.26 -15.15 0.84
N GLY A 24 -4.71 -14.70 -0.32
CA GLY A 24 -5.97 -15.14 -0.91
C GLY A 24 -6.01 -16.64 -1.13
N TRP A 25 -4.91 -17.20 -1.62
CA TRP A 25 -4.77 -18.65 -1.76
C TRP A 25 -4.86 -19.34 -0.41
N GLN A 26 -4.20 -18.82 0.65
CA GLN A 26 -4.25 -19.36 2.00
C GLN A 26 -5.66 -19.29 2.58
N PHE A 27 -6.38 -18.19 2.39
CA PHE A 27 -7.77 -18.04 2.86
C PHE A 27 -8.69 -19.04 2.18
N HIS A 28 -8.53 -19.24 0.88
CA HIS A 28 -9.34 -20.20 0.12
C HIS A 28 -9.15 -21.63 0.66
N ARG A 29 -7.95 -21.96 1.12
CA ARG A 29 -7.61 -23.28 1.66
C ARG A 29 -7.87 -23.40 3.16
N ALA A 30 -8.24 -22.33 3.84
CA ALA A 30 -8.46 -22.32 5.28
C ALA A 30 -9.76 -23.05 5.64
N THR A 31 -9.65 -24.26 6.15
CA THR A 31 -10.81 -25.09 6.51
C THR A 31 -11.32 -24.85 7.94
N HIS A 32 -10.52 -24.15 8.76
CA HIS A 32 -10.87 -23.83 10.14
C HIS A 32 -11.78 -22.61 10.28
N LEU A 33 -11.96 -21.83 9.19
CA LEU A 33 -12.82 -20.66 9.18
C LEU A 33 -14.24 -21.04 8.79
N ALA A 34 -15.24 -20.39 9.41
CA ALA A 34 -16.63 -20.50 8.97
C ALA A 34 -16.75 -20.03 7.50
N PRO A 35 -17.65 -20.65 6.69
CA PRO A 35 -17.76 -20.29 5.28
C PRO A 35 -18.02 -18.80 5.04
N ASP A 36 -18.87 -18.16 5.86
CA ASP A 36 -19.18 -16.74 5.72
C ASP A 36 -17.96 -15.86 6.04
N ASP A 37 -17.22 -16.21 7.10
CA ASP A 37 -16.01 -15.48 7.49
C ASP A 37 -14.94 -15.59 6.40
N ARG A 38 -14.77 -16.78 5.85
CA ARG A 38 -13.82 -17.02 4.77
C ARG A 38 -14.20 -16.20 3.52
N ALA A 39 -15.46 -16.21 3.14
CA ALA A 39 -15.95 -15.43 2.00
C ALA A 39 -15.69 -13.93 2.21
N LEU A 40 -15.97 -13.41 3.41
CA LEU A 40 -15.70 -12.02 3.73
C LEU A 40 -14.21 -11.69 3.63
N MET A 41 -13.35 -12.53 4.17
CA MET A 41 -11.89 -12.34 4.08
C MET A 41 -11.39 -12.36 2.65
N GLU A 42 -11.91 -13.28 1.82
CA GLU A 42 -11.56 -13.34 0.40
C GLU A 42 -12.00 -12.07 -0.34
N MET A 43 -13.21 -11.58 -0.09
CA MET A 43 -13.72 -10.36 -0.72
C MET A 43 -12.88 -9.14 -0.35
N LEU A 44 -12.56 -8.98 0.95
CA LEU A 44 -11.72 -7.89 1.42
C LEU A 44 -10.31 -7.97 0.82
N ASN A 45 -9.78 -9.19 0.69
CA ASN A 45 -8.46 -9.42 0.11
C ASN A 45 -8.42 -9.03 -1.37
N VAL A 46 -9.46 -9.36 -2.15
CA VAL A 46 -9.58 -8.93 -3.56
C VAL A 46 -9.58 -7.40 -3.65
N GLY A 47 -10.33 -6.72 -2.78
CA GLY A 47 -10.32 -5.26 -2.71
C GLY A 47 -8.92 -4.71 -2.42
N ALA A 48 -8.21 -5.32 -1.47
CA ALA A 48 -6.84 -4.92 -1.15
C ALA A 48 -5.89 -5.10 -2.35
N ILE A 49 -6.01 -6.21 -3.08
CA ILE A 49 -5.20 -6.47 -4.28
C ILE A 49 -5.43 -5.38 -5.33
N LEU A 50 -6.68 -5.03 -5.60
CA LEU A 50 -7.01 -3.99 -6.57
C LEU A 50 -6.43 -2.63 -6.17
N PHE A 51 -6.57 -2.23 -4.90
CA PHE A 51 -6.02 -0.98 -4.41
C PHE A 51 -4.50 -0.94 -4.48
N VAL A 52 -3.84 -2.01 -4.05
CA VAL A 52 -2.38 -2.07 -4.01
C VAL A 52 -1.79 -2.02 -5.43
N PHE A 53 -2.37 -2.74 -6.37
CA PHE A 53 -1.92 -2.68 -7.76
C PHE A 53 -2.26 -1.34 -8.43
N PHE A 54 -3.38 -0.73 -8.08
CA PHE A 54 -3.67 0.64 -8.51
C PHE A 54 -2.63 1.64 -7.99
N PHE A 55 -2.23 1.52 -6.73
CA PHE A 55 -1.18 2.36 -6.15
C PHE A 55 0.16 2.16 -6.86
N ALA A 56 0.50 0.91 -7.20
CA ALA A 56 1.70 0.60 -7.97
C ALA A 56 1.64 1.25 -9.36
N TYR A 57 0.53 1.10 -10.05
CA TYR A 57 0.32 1.72 -11.36
C TYR A 57 0.48 3.23 -11.29
N ALA A 58 -0.19 3.89 -10.36
CA ALA A 58 -0.11 5.33 -10.19
C ALA A 58 1.32 5.77 -9.86
N SER A 59 2.02 5.02 -9.01
CA SER A 59 3.38 5.33 -8.61
C SER A 59 4.40 5.17 -9.75
N PHE A 60 4.16 4.25 -10.69
CA PHE A 60 5.06 4.04 -11.84
C PHE A 60 4.73 4.97 -13.01
N PHE A 61 3.45 5.12 -13.34
CA PHE A 61 3.01 5.73 -14.60
C PHE A 61 2.40 7.12 -14.44
N CYS A 62 1.92 7.48 -13.25
CA CYS A 62 1.29 8.76 -12.97
C CYS A 62 2.11 9.62 -11.99
N LYS A 63 3.41 9.47 -12.00
CA LYS A 63 4.30 10.17 -11.05
C LYS A 63 4.12 11.68 -11.09
N ARG A 64 4.07 12.24 -12.27
CA ARG A 64 3.91 13.67 -12.45
C ARG A 64 2.59 14.17 -11.88
N GLU A 65 1.50 13.49 -12.23
CA GLU A 65 0.16 13.84 -11.76
C GLU A 65 0.07 13.73 -10.24
N MET A 66 0.65 12.68 -9.66
CA MET A 66 0.66 12.48 -8.21
C MET A 66 1.40 13.60 -7.47
N LEU A 67 2.43 14.18 -8.08
CA LEU A 67 3.24 15.20 -7.44
C LEU A 67 2.77 16.63 -7.71
N THR A 68 2.02 16.87 -8.79
CA THR A 68 1.68 18.21 -9.26
C THR A 68 0.20 18.57 -9.18
N THR A 69 -0.71 17.60 -9.25
CA THR A 69 -2.16 17.88 -9.23
C THR A 69 -2.75 17.67 -7.84
N GLY A 70 -3.87 18.35 -7.57
CA GLY A 70 -4.60 18.17 -6.31
C GLY A 70 -5.11 16.74 -6.14
N LEU A 71 -5.66 16.16 -7.21
CA LEU A 71 -6.12 14.77 -7.18
C LEU A 71 -4.96 13.80 -6.95
N GLY A 72 -3.84 14.01 -7.61
CA GLY A 72 -2.64 13.19 -7.42
C GLY A 72 -2.14 13.23 -5.99
N LYS A 73 -2.11 14.41 -5.38
CA LYS A 73 -1.74 14.56 -3.97
C LYS A 73 -2.73 13.86 -3.05
N ALA A 74 -4.02 13.90 -3.37
CA ALA A 74 -5.03 13.16 -2.62
C ALA A 74 -4.78 11.65 -2.67
N VAL A 75 -4.39 11.12 -3.82
CA VAL A 75 -4.01 9.71 -3.97
C VAL A 75 -2.78 9.38 -3.12
N LEU A 76 -1.77 10.25 -3.08
CA LEU A 76 -0.60 10.06 -2.21
C LEU A 76 -1.01 9.99 -0.74
N VAL A 77 -1.88 10.89 -0.30
CA VAL A 77 -2.39 10.89 1.08
C VAL A 77 -3.19 9.62 1.35
N LEU A 78 -4.00 9.17 0.41
CA LEU A 78 -4.76 7.92 0.55
C LEU A 78 -3.83 6.72 0.74
N ILE A 79 -2.78 6.60 -0.07
CA ILE A 79 -1.78 5.53 0.06
C ILE A 79 -1.16 5.57 1.46
N LEU A 80 -0.73 6.76 1.88
CA LEU A 80 -0.13 6.97 3.20
C LEU A 80 -1.06 6.52 4.32
N LEU A 81 -2.33 6.96 4.27
CA LEU A 81 -3.32 6.63 5.29
C LEU A 81 -3.65 5.14 5.32
N MET A 82 -3.73 4.49 4.16
CA MET A 82 -4.01 3.05 4.11
C MET A 82 -2.90 2.22 4.76
N TYR A 83 -1.65 2.52 4.47
CA TYR A 83 -0.54 1.81 5.09
C TYR A 83 -0.38 2.15 6.57
N LEU A 84 -0.61 3.40 6.95
CA LEU A 84 -0.60 3.81 8.34
C LEU A 84 -1.71 3.11 9.13
N SER A 85 -2.92 3.06 8.58
CA SER A 85 -4.05 2.32 9.18
C SER A 85 -3.70 0.86 9.36
N ARG A 86 -3.08 0.24 8.36
CA ARG A 86 -2.69 -1.18 8.45
C ARG A 86 -1.65 -1.40 9.54
N ALA A 87 -0.70 -0.48 9.70
CA ALA A 87 0.28 -0.56 10.78
C ALA A 87 -0.39 -0.44 12.17
N ILE A 88 -1.34 0.48 12.31
CA ILE A 88 -2.11 0.66 13.54
C ILE A 88 -2.94 -0.58 13.85
N GLU A 89 -3.62 -1.13 12.85
CA GLU A 89 -4.42 -2.36 12.99
C GLU A 89 -3.56 -3.54 13.46
N GLU A 90 -2.33 -3.64 12.99
CA GLU A 90 -1.42 -4.70 13.42
C GLU A 90 -1.16 -4.62 14.92
N VAL A 91 -1.02 -3.42 15.47
CA VAL A 91 -0.79 -3.22 16.90
C VAL A 91 -2.05 -3.47 17.73
N ILE A 92 -3.22 -3.02 17.26
CA ILE A 92 -4.44 -2.98 18.05
C ILE A 92 -5.29 -4.24 17.86
N LEU A 93 -5.42 -4.72 16.62
CA LEU A 93 -6.40 -5.75 16.25
C LEU A 93 -5.79 -7.13 16.03
N SER A 94 -4.49 -7.20 15.74
CA SER A 94 -3.87 -8.49 15.43
C SER A 94 -3.71 -9.33 16.72
N PRO A 95 -4.20 -10.57 16.75
CA PRO A 95 -3.98 -11.46 17.89
C PRO A 95 -2.52 -11.88 18.04
N ALA A 96 -1.76 -11.87 16.94
CA ALA A 96 -0.33 -12.18 16.93
C ALA A 96 0.40 -11.05 16.19
N PHE A 97 1.03 -10.14 16.93
CA PHE A 97 1.76 -9.00 16.36
C PHE A 97 2.90 -9.48 15.46
N SER A 98 2.92 -9.01 14.21
CA SER A 98 4.00 -9.29 13.28
C SER A 98 4.84 -8.03 13.09
N ILE A 99 6.06 -8.07 13.60
CA ILE A 99 7.01 -6.96 13.43
C ILE A 99 7.37 -6.76 11.95
N VAL A 100 7.37 -7.82 11.14
CA VAL A 100 7.67 -7.75 9.71
C VAL A 100 6.60 -6.93 8.99
N ILE A 101 5.32 -7.22 9.21
CA ILE A 101 4.21 -6.50 8.61
C ILE A 101 4.21 -5.05 9.07
N PHE A 102 4.35 -4.82 10.36
CA PHE A 102 4.37 -3.49 10.97
C PHE A 102 5.53 -2.65 10.39
N ALA A 103 6.74 -3.18 10.40
CA ALA A 103 7.93 -2.48 9.90
C ALA A 103 7.82 -2.19 8.40
N THR A 104 7.30 -3.14 7.62
CA THR A 104 7.14 -2.97 6.17
C THR A 104 6.10 -1.91 5.85
N CYS A 105 4.97 -1.89 6.57
CA CYS A 105 3.97 -0.83 6.42
C CYS A 105 4.54 0.55 6.78
N LEU A 106 5.32 0.65 7.85
CA LEU A 106 5.99 1.90 8.21
C LEU A 106 7.03 2.32 7.17
N LEU A 107 7.73 1.38 6.56
CA LEU A 107 8.67 1.67 5.47
C LEU A 107 7.94 2.31 4.29
N VAL A 108 6.79 1.77 3.88
CA VAL A 108 5.98 2.34 2.80
C VAL A 108 5.49 3.74 3.19
N VAL A 109 5.00 3.92 4.41
CA VAL A 109 4.60 5.24 4.93
C VAL A 109 5.77 6.22 4.83
N GLY A 110 6.96 5.81 5.25
CA GLY A 110 8.16 6.64 5.20
C GLY A 110 8.53 7.05 3.77
N VAL A 111 8.47 6.12 2.82
CA VAL A 111 8.79 6.39 1.41
C VAL A 111 7.81 7.42 0.82
N TYR A 112 6.50 7.23 0.99
CA TYR A 112 5.51 8.17 0.45
C TYR A 112 5.53 9.51 1.18
N LEU A 113 5.73 9.50 2.50
CA LEU A 113 5.85 10.74 3.26
C LEU A 113 7.09 11.54 2.82
N ALA A 114 8.21 10.86 2.60
CA ALA A 114 9.42 11.50 2.09
C ALA A 114 9.16 12.11 0.70
N ALA A 115 8.44 11.41 -0.19
CA ALA A 115 8.07 11.94 -1.50
C ALA A 115 7.21 13.21 -1.39
N ILE A 116 6.28 13.26 -0.42
CA ILE A 116 5.44 14.44 -0.19
C ILE A 116 6.26 15.61 0.34
N LEU A 117 7.15 15.35 1.30
CA LEU A 117 7.88 16.39 2.03
C LEU A 117 9.16 16.85 1.34
N TRP A 118 9.63 16.14 0.32
CA TRP A 118 10.87 16.49 -0.37
C TRP A 118 10.73 17.82 -1.10
N LYS A 119 11.59 18.78 -0.77
CA LYS A 119 11.53 20.15 -1.29
C LYS A 119 12.53 20.45 -2.41
N GLY A 120 13.41 19.51 -2.74
CA GLY A 120 14.61 19.81 -3.53
C GLY A 120 14.48 19.79 -5.06
N GLU A 121 13.31 19.43 -5.63
CA GLU A 121 13.21 19.15 -7.07
C GLU A 121 11.99 19.75 -7.77
N ALA A 122 11.45 20.84 -7.25
CA ALA A 122 10.21 21.41 -7.81
C ALA A 122 10.33 21.95 -9.25
N ALA A 123 11.54 22.11 -9.78
CA ALA A 123 11.79 22.82 -11.04
C ALA A 123 12.11 21.91 -12.24
N THR A 124 12.19 20.60 -12.10
CA THR A 124 12.72 19.71 -13.14
C THR A 124 11.66 18.89 -13.90
N TRP A 125 10.42 19.31 -13.84
CA TRP A 125 9.29 18.58 -14.44
C TRP A 125 8.96 19.05 -15.86
N SER A 126 9.92 19.23 -16.67
CA SER A 126 9.67 19.55 -18.09
C SER A 126 9.46 18.31 -18.91
#